data_b56453abc938abce6720723540bccdc1
#
_entry.id   b56453abc938abce6720723540bccdc1
#
_cell.length_a   1.000
_cell.length_b   1.000
_cell.length_c   1.000
_cell.angle_alpha   90.00
_cell.angle_beta   90.00
_cell.angle_gamma   90.00
#
_symmetry.space_group_name_H-M   'P 1'
#
loop_
_entity.id
_entity.type
_entity.pdbx_description
1 polymer ?
#
loop_
_entity_poly.entity_id
_entity_poly.type
_entity_poly.pdbx_seq_one_letter_code
_entity_poly.pdbx_strand_id
1 'polypeptide(L)'
;MANVKDILVPDIGDFEGVEVIEIMVSPGDSINLEDPLVSLESDKAAMEIPSPQAGTIKEVKVSIGDKVSQGDLLMSMEVSAA
;
A
#
# COMPACT_ATOMS: atom_id res chain seq x y z
N MET A 1 22.62 -5.42 3.10
CA MET A 1 21.93 -4.32 3.74
C MET A 1 20.48 -4.27 3.30
N ALA A 2 19.63 -3.94 4.22
CA ALA A 2 18.22 -3.83 3.91
C ALA A 2 17.94 -2.51 3.18
N ASN A 3 17.05 -2.57 2.21
CA ASN A 3 16.62 -1.38 1.49
C ASN A 3 15.18 -1.07 1.90
N VAL A 4 14.92 0.18 2.20
CA VAL A 4 13.57 0.61 2.50
C VAL A 4 12.97 1.20 1.23
N LYS A 5 11.77 0.76 0.91
CA LYS A 5 11.04 1.23 -0.26
C LYS A 5 9.71 1.79 0.18
N ASP A 6 9.37 2.96 -0.34
CA ASP A 6 8.07 3.56 -0.07
C ASP A 6 7.04 2.99 -1.03
N ILE A 7 5.89 2.63 -0.48
CA ILE A 7 4.77 2.15 -1.28
C ILE A 7 3.83 3.33 -1.46
N LEU A 8 3.67 3.74 -2.69
CA LEU A 8 2.82 4.88 -3.02
C LEU A 8 1.58 4.39 -3.75
N VAL A 9 0.55 5.22 -3.75
CA VAL A 9 -0.64 4.93 -4.54
C VAL A 9 -0.25 4.96 -6.01
N PRO A 10 -0.45 3.86 -6.74
CA PRO A 10 -0.09 3.82 -8.16
C PRO A 10 -1.07 4.62 -9.01
N ASP A 11 -0.82 4.65 -10.31
CA ASP A 11 -1.74 5.29 -11.24
C ASP A 11 -3.05 4.49 -11.23
N ILE A 12 -4.08 5.09 -10.68
CA ILE A 12 -5.40 4.48 -10.59
C ILE A 12 -6.40 5.10 -11.56
N GLY A 13 -5.87 5.79 -12.58
CA GLY A 13 -6.69 6.36 -13.62
C GLY A 13 -7.42 7.62 -13.15
N ASP A 14 -8.71 7.65 -13.39
CA ASP A 14 -9.53 8.82 -13.06
C ASP A 14 -9.97 8.86 -11.59
N PHE A 15 -9.49 7.94 -10.77
CA PHE A 15 -9.88 7.90 -9.37
C PHE A 15 -9.03 8.84 -8.55
N GLU A 16 -9.69 9.72 -7.83
CA GLU A 16 -9.04 10.65 -6.91
C GLU A 16 -9.77 10.58 -5.56
N GLY A 17 -9.02 10.82 -4.49
CA GLY A 17 -9.62 10.84 -3.17
C GLY A 17 -10.25 9.51 -2.79
N VAL A 18 -9.60 8.40 -3.14
CA VAL A 18 -10.10 7.09 -2.76
C VAL A 18 -9.90 6.89 -1.27
N GLU A 19 -10.82 6.19 -0.67
CA GLU A 19 -10.79 5.95 0.77
C GLU A 19 -10.17 4.61 1.08
N VAL A 20 -9.31 4.57 2.10
CA VAL A 20 -8.75 3.31 2.60
C VAL A 20 -9.82 2.63 3.43
N ILE A 21 -10.31 1.50 2.95
CA ILE A 21 -11.37 0.76 3.63
C ILE A 21 -10.85 -0.41 4.43
N GLU A 22 -9.67 -0.89 4.08
CA GLU A 22 -9.05 -2.01 4.79
C GLU A 22 -7.55 -1.97 4.63
N ILE A 23 -6.85 -2.29 5.70
CA ILE A 23 -5.40 -2.43 5.67
C ILE A 23 -5.11 -3.88 6.04
N MET A 24 -4.50 -4.62 5.13
CA MET A 24 -4.32 -6.06 5.26
C MET A 24 -2.96 -6.45 5.82
N VAL A 25 -2.14 -5.46 6.15
CA VAL A 25 -0.80 -5.71 6.69
C VAL A 25 -0.56 -4.81 7.89
N SER A 26 0.41 -5.18 8.69
CA SER A 26 0.82 -4.41 9.87
C SER A 26 2.34 -4.29 9.89
N PRO A 27 2.89 -3.31 10.62
CA PRO A 27 4.34 -3.24 10.77
C PRO A 27 4.88 -4.56 11.29
N GLY A 28 5.93 -5.05 10.65
CA GLY A 28 6.54 -6.31 11.00
C GLY A 28 6.04 -7.51 10.19
N ASP A 29 4.97 -7.34 9.43
CA ASP A 29 4.46 -8.43 8.61
C ASP A 29 5.38 -8.71 7.42
N SER A 30 5.55 -9.99 7.11
CA SER A 30 6.26 -10.41 5.91
C SER A 30 5.25 -10.56 4.79
N ILE A 31 5.57 -10.02 3.63
CA ILE A 31 4.69 -10.07 2.48
C ILE A 31 5.42 -10.61 1.27
N ASN A 32 4.67 -11.16 0.34
CA ASN A 32 5.19 -11.67 -0.92
C ASN A 32 4.79 -10.74 -2.05
N LEU A 33 5.43 -10.94 -3.20
CA LEU A 33 5.07 -10.19 -4.40
C LEU A 33 3.58 -10.35 -4.68
N GLU A 34 2.94 -9.23 -4.96
CA GLU A 34 1.53 -9.15 -5.31
C GLU A 34 0.55 -9.44 -4.16
N ASP A 35 1.05 -9.61 -2.95
CA ASP A 35 0.14 -9.71 -1.81
C ASP A 35 -0.61 -8.40 -1.65
N PRO A 36 -1.92 -8.44 -1.38
CA PRO A 36 -2.66 -7.20 -1.18
C PRO A 36 -2.21 -6.49 0.09
N LEU A 37 -2.00 -5.20 -0.01
CA LEU A 37 -1.54 -4.39 1.11
C LEU A 37 -2.69 -3.62 1.73
N VAL A 38 -3.46 -2.92 0.91
CA VAL A 38 -4.60 -2.15 1.36
C VAL A 38 -5.71 -2.26 0.32
N SER A 39 -6.95 -2.09 0.78
CA SER A 39 -8.10 -1.97 -0.10
C SER A 39 -8.54 -0.52 -0.12
N LEU A 40 -8.79 -0.02 -1.30
CA LEU A 40 -9.26 1.35 -1.51
C LEU A 40 -10.63 1.30 -2.18
N GLU A 41 -11.45 2.29 -1.89
CA GLU A 41 -12.77 2.39 -2.49
C GLU A 41 -13.02 3.81 -2.99
N SER A 42 -13.61 3.89 -4.18
CA SER A 42 -14.06 5.15 -4.73
C SER A 42 -15.56 5.05 -4.98
N ASP A 43 -16.16 6.15 -5.44
CA ASP A 43 -17.60 6.14 -5.77
C ASP A 43 -17.94 5.15 -6.88
N LYS A 44 -16.97 4.74 -7.66
CA LYS A 44 -17.20 3.91 -8.85
C LYS A 44 -16.75 2.47 -8.67
N ALA A 45 -15.75 2.22 -7.83
CA ALA A 45 -15.20 0.88 -7.74
C ALA A 45 -14.33 0.73 -6.50
N ALA A 46 -14.10 -0.51 -6.11
CA ALA A 46 -13.14 -0.84 -5.07
C ALA A 46 -11.93 -1.48 -5.74
N MET A 47 -10.77 -1.29 -5.14
CA MET A 47 -9.53 -1.85 -5.68
C MET A 47 -8.59 -2.20 -4.56
N GLU A 48 -7.65 -3.07 -4.86
CA GLU A 48 -6.60 -3.45 -3.90
C GLU A 48 -5.26 -3.04 -4.46
N ILE A 49 -4.37 -2.62 -3.57
CA ILE A 49 -3.01 -2.26 -3.97
C ILE A 49 -2.11 -3.44 -3.64
N PRO A 50 -1.53 -4.09 -4.64
CA PRO A 50 -0.65 -5.22 -4.40
C PRO A 50 0.77 -4.76 -4.07
N SER A 51 1.52 -5.64 -3.43
CA SER A 51 2.90 -5.37 -3.13
C SER A 51 3.75 -5.48 -4.41
N PRO A 52 4.58 -4.49 -4.68
CA PRO A 52 5.49 -4.56 -5.85
C PRO A 52 6.66 -5.49 -5.63
N GLN A 53 6.92 -5.90 -4.40
CA GLN A 53 8.05 -6.76 -4.08
C GLN A 53 7.76 -7.53 -2.80
N ALA A 54 8.50 -8.62 -2.60
CA ALA A 54 8.46 -9.33 -1.33
C ALA A 54 9.33 -8.58 -0.32
N GLY A 55 8.90 -8.56 0.92
CA GLY A 55 9.65 -7.88 1.97
C GLY A 55 8.89 -7.86 3.27
N THR A 56 9.29 -6.97 4.15
CA THR A 56 8.67 -6.80 5.46
C THR A 56 8.17 -5.38 5.61
N ILE A 57 6.95 -5.23 6.09
CA ILE A 57 6.38 -3.90 6.31
C ILE A 57 7.08 -3.25 7.49
N LYS A 58 7.62 -2.07 7.29
CA LYS A 58 8.27 -1.31 8.36
C LYS A 58 7.30 -0.38 9.04
N GLU A 59 6.54 0.37 8.27
CA GLU A 59 5.69 1.41 8.81
C GLU A 59 4.50 1.61 7.90
N VAL A 60 3.32 1.72 8.50
CA VAL A 60 2.10 2.02 7.76
C VAL A 60 1.76 3.48 8.02
N LYS A 61 1.63 4.25 6.96
CA LYS A 61 1.44 5.69 7.05
C LYS A 61 -0.01 6.13 6.89
N VAL A 62 -0.91 5.19 6.60
CA VAL A 62 -2.32 5.49 6.42
C VAL A 62 -3.15 4.67 7.40
N SER A 63 -4.38 5.09 7.60
CA SER A 63 -5.33 4.41 8.46
C SER A 63 -6.63 4.19 7.72
N ILE A 64 -7.44 3.25 8.22
CA ILE A 64 -8.76 3.02 7.65
C ILE A 64 -9.56 4.31 7.78
N GLY A 65 -10.17 4.73 6.68
CA GLY A 65 -10.92 5.97 6.61
C GLY A 65 -10.13 7.14 6.02
N ASP A 66 -8.82 6.99 5.85
CA ASP A 66 -8.02 8.03 5.22
C ASP A 66 -8.32 8.10 3.74
N LYS A 67 -8.29 9.30 3.20
CA LYS A 67 -8.43 9.49 1.76
C LYS A 67 -7.07 9.72 1.15
N VAL A 68 -6.79 9.03 0.06
CA VAL A 68 -5.50 9.10 -0.62
C VAL A 68 -5.71 9.32 -2.10
N SER A 69 -4.68 9.83 -2.75
CA SER A 69 -4.68 10.05 -4.18
C SER A 69 -3.41 9.47 -4.77
N GLN A 70 -3.36 9.37 -6.08
CA GLN A 70 -2.17 8.88 -6.77
C GLN A 70 -0.92 9.61 -6.30
N GLY A 71 0.10 8.84 -5.95
CA GLY A 71 1.37 9.38 -5.47
C GLY A 71 1.46 9.57 -3.97
N ASP A 72 0.36 9.41 -3.25
CA ASP A 72 0.40 9.53 -1.80
C ASP A 72 1.11 8.33 -1.18
N LEU A 73 1.83 8.57 -0.11
CA LEU A 73 2.57 7.53 0.58
C LEU A 73 1.62 6.66 1.39
N LEU A 74 1.63 5.36 1.13
CA LEU A 74 0.82 4.39 1.87
C LEU A 74 1.59 3.80 3.03
N MET A 75 2.76 3.28 2.76
CA MET A 75 3.56 2.61 3.78
C MET A 75 5.00 2.47 3.31
N SER A 76 5.86 2.12 4.24
CA SER A 76 7.26 1.82 3.94
C SER A 76 7.49 0.34 4.19
N MET A 77 8.24 -0.29 3.32
CA MET A 77 8.62 -1.68 3.49
C MET A 77 10.11 -1.85 3.35
N GLU A 78 10.63 -2.86 4.03
CA GLU A 78 12.02 -3.26 3.90
C GLU A 78 12.08 -4.41 2.90
N VAL A 79 12.78 -4.20 1.80
CA VAL A 79 12.93 -5.25 0.79
C VAL A 79 14.25 -5.94 0.99
N SER A 80 14.23 -7.27 0.86
CA SER A 80 15.46 -8.05 0.94
C SER A 80 16.26 -7.85 -0.34
N ALA A 81 17.53 -7.52 -0.17
CA ALA A 81 18.44 -7.54 -1.29
C ALA A 81 18.81 -9.01 -1.50
N ALA A 82 18.36 -9.57 -2.58
CA ALA A 82 18.68 -10.95 -2.90
C ALA A 82 20.06 -11.04 -3.51
#